data_1d2b4767f4d51686efc5c682ee6ed792
#
_entry.id   1d2b4767f4d51686efc5c682ee6ed792
#
_cell.length_a   1.000
_cell.length_b   1.000
_cell.length_c   1.000
_cell.angle_alpha   90.00
_cell.angle_beta   90.00
_cell.angle_gamma   90.00
#
_symmetry.space_group_name_H-M   'P 1'
#
loop_
_entity.id
_entity.type
_entity.pdbx_description
1 polymer ?
#
loop_
_entity_poly.entity_id
_entity_poly.type
_entity_poly.pdbx_seq_one_letter_code
_entity_poly.pdbx_strand_id
1 'polypeptide(L)'
;PDKMAKFGSAHTRTLTDKDKKTTFDDVAGADEEKEELQEIVEFLKAPKKYISLGARIPKGVLLVGPPGTGKTLLAKAVAGEAGVKFLSISGSDFVEMYVGVGASRVRDLFHQAKQNSPAIIFIDEIDAVGRQRGSGLGGGHDEREQTLNQLLVEMDGFAANQGVVVLAATNRVDILDPAL
;
A
#
# COMPACT_ATOMS: atom_id res chain seq x y z
N PRO A 1 3.09 -29.50 5.69
CA PRO A 1 3.63 -28.59 4.68
C PRO A 1 2.67 -27.46 4.34
N ASP A 2 1.38 -27.76 4.20
CA ASP A 2 0.38 -26.79 3.75
C ASP A 2 0.13 -25.64 4.73
N LYS A 3 0.30 -25.88 6.02
CA LYS A 3 0.10 -24.84 7.04
C LYS A 3 1.20 -23.78 7.01
N MET A 4 2.45 -24.17 6.76
CA MET A 4 3.55 -23.20 6.67
C MET A 4 3.47 -22.36 5.40
N ALA A 5 3.01 -22.92 4.30
CA ALA A 5 2.79 -22.18 3.06
C ALA A 5 1.74 -21.08 3.23
N LYS A 6 0.71 -21.33 4.04
CA LYS A 6 -0.35 -20.35 4.32
C LYS A 6 0.11 -19.17 5.19
N PHE A 7 1.11 -19.36 6.05
CA PHE A 7 1.65 -18.27 6.87
C PHE A 7 2.40 -17.22 6.05
N GLY A 8 2.98 -17.62 4.91
CA GLY A 8 3.66 -16.68 4.01
C GLY A 8 2.75 -15.93 3.06
N SER A 9 1.46 -16.26 3.03
CA SER A 9 0.48 -15.59 2.16
C SER A 9 -0.05 -14.32 2.80
N ALA A 10 -0.21 -13.26 2.01
CA ALA A 10 -0.78 -12.01 2.49
C ALA A 10 -2.30 -12.15 2.65
N HIS A 11 -2.79 -11.80 3.85
CA HIS A 11 -4.22 -11.75 4.13
C HIS A 11 -4.78 -10.40 3.65
N THR A 12 -4.98 -10.30 2.34
CA THR A 12 -5.51 -9.09 1.74
C THR A 12 -7.02 -9.19 1.56
N ARG A 13 -7.69 -8.07 1.74
CA ARG A 13 -9.08 -7.93 1.34
C ARG A 13 -9.10 -7.31 -0.05
N THR A 14 -9.66 -8.04 -1.01
CA THR A 14 -9.88 -7.53 -2.37
C THR A 14 -11.34 -7.15 -2.51
N LEU A 15 -11.60 -5.91 -2.93
CA LEU A 15 -12.96 -5.49 -3.26
C LEU A 15 -13.34 -6.09 -4.62
N THR A 16 -14.45 -6.81 -4.64
CA THR A 16 -14.97 -7.44 -5.86
C THR A 16 -16.01 -6.54 -6.51
N ASP A 17 -16.38 -6.85 -7.75
CA ASP A 17 -17.40 -6.10 -8.49
C ASP A 17 -18.77 -6.13 -7.81
N LYS A 18 -18.97 -7.03 -6.83
CA LYS A 18 -20.19 -7.12 -6.03
C LYS A 18 -20.23 -6.12 -4.89
N ASP A 19 -19.07 -5.57 -4.52
CA ASP A 19 -19.01 -4.56 -3.47
C ASP A 19 -19.45 -3.21 -4.03
N LYS A 20 -20.19 -2.44 -3.22
CA LYS A 20 -20.60 -1.09 -3.63
C LYS A 20 -19.36 -0.26 -3.92
N LYS A 21 -19.32 0.29 -5.12
CA LYS A 21 -18.22 1.15 -5.57
C LYS A 21 -18.20 2.45 -4.77
N THR A 22 -17.09 2.69 -4.06
CA THR A 22 -16.84 3.94 -3.34
C THR A 22 -16.22 4.95 -4.30
N THR A 23 -16.74 6.16 -4.32
CA THR A 23 -16.23 7.26 -5.16
C THR A 23 -15.91 8.49 -4.30
N PHE A 24 -15.34 9.52 -4.91
CA PHE A 24 -15.09 10.79 -4.22
C PHE A 24 -16.36 11.45 -3.70
N ASP A 25 -17.51 11.16 -4.30
CA ASP A 25 -18.79 11.66 -3.81
C ASP A 25 -19.15 11.09 -2.44
N ASP A 26 -18.64 9.92 -2.10
CA ASP A 26 -18.84 9.27 -0.80
C ASP A 26 -17.92 9.85 0.30
N VAL A 27 -16.94 10.67 -0.08
CA VAL A 27 -15.99 11.30 0.84
C VAL A 27 -16.39 12.74 1.08
N ALA A 28 -16.77 13.06 2.31
CA ALA A 28 -17.12 14.43 2.68
C ALA A 28 -15.85 15.27 2.89
N GLY A 29 -15.81 16.46 2.32
CA GLY A 29 -14.65 17.35 2.47
C GLY A 29 -13.42 16.86 1.70
N ALA A 30 -12.23 17.17 2.22
CA ALA A 30 -10.94 16.75 1.67
C ALA A 30 -10.73 17.16 0.19
N ASP A 31 -11.20 18.34 -0.18
CA ASP A 31 -11.18 18.81 -1.57
C ASP A 31 -9.76 18.92 -2.13
N GLU A 32 -8.81 19.38 -1.33
CA GLU A 32 -7.40 19.47 -1.73
C GLU A 32 -6.80 18.09 -1.98
N GLU A 33 -7.05 17.16 -1.06
CA GLU A 33 -6.56 15.79 -1.15
C GLU A 33 -7.17 15.07 -2.35
N LYS A 34 -8.45 15.28 -2.62
CA LYS A 34 -9.14 14.74 -3.80
C LYS A 34 -8.50 15.24 -5.09
N GLU A 35 -8.18 16.54 -5.15
CA GLU A 35 -7.53 17.14 -6.30
C GLU A 35 -6.14 16.55 -6.54
N GLU A 36 -5.33 16.41 -5.49
CA GLU A 36 -4.01 15.80 -5.58
C GLU A 36 -4.08 14.34 -6.03
N LEU A 37 -5.07 13.59 -5.53
CA LEU A 37 -5.24 12.18 -5.87
C LEU A 37 -5.86 11.98 -7.25
N GLN A 38 -6.43 13.02 -7.86
CA GLN A 38 -6.99 12.93 -9.20
C GLN A 38 -5.93 12.53 -10.24
N GLU A 39 -4.68 12.95 -10.07
CA GLU A 39 -3.59 12.52 -10.94
C GLU A 39 -3.37 11.01 -10.90
N ILE A 40 -3.47 10.43 -9.70
CA ILE A 40 -3.36 8.98 -9.51
C ILE A 40 -4.52 8.27 -10.23
N VAL A 41 -5.73 8.82 -10.08
CA VAL A 41 -6.92 8.26 -10.75
C VAL A 41 -6.72 8.26 -12.28
N GLU A 42 -6.28 9.38 -12.84
CA GLU A 42 -6.07 9.50 -14.27
C GLU A 42 -4.99 8.55 -14.77
N PHE A 43 -3.89 8.41 -14.03
CA PHE A 43 -2.85 7.43 -14.34
C PHE A 43 -3.39 6.01 -14.37
N LEU A 44 -4.12 5.62 -13.32
CA LEU A 44 -4.63 4.25 -13.20
C LEU A 44 -5.68 3.90 -14.25
N LYS A 45 -6.40 4.89 -14.78
CA LYS A 45 -7.34 4.68 -15.90
C LYS A 45 -6.64 4.33 -17.21
N ALA A 46 -5.44 4.84 -17.44
CA ALA A 46 -4.69 4.65 -18.68
C ALA A 46 -3.18 4.65 -18.44
N PRO A 47 -2.64 3.65 -17.73
CA PRO A 47 -1.22 3.65 -17.36
C PRO A 47 -0.28 3.74 -18.55
N LYS A 48 -0.56 3.02 -19.62
CA LYS A 48 0.28 2.96 -20.83
C LYS A 48 0.43 4.31 -21.50
N LYS A 49 -0.62 5.14 -21.49
CA LYS A 49 -0.60 6.47 -22.06
C LYS A 49 0.40 7.38 -21.35
N TYR A 50 0.39 7.37 -20.01
CA TYR A 50 1.30 8.18 -19.21
C TYR A 50 2.74 7.69 -19.32
N ILE A 51 2.96 6.39 -19.35
CA ILE A 51 4.28 5.79 -19.49
C ILE A 51 4.89 6.17 -20.85
N SER A 52 4.12 6.08 -21.93
CA SER A 52 4.60 6.42 -23.28
C SER A 52 4.94 7.90 -23.44
N LEU A 53 4.31 8.77 -22.63
CA LEU A 53 4.59 10.20 -22.60
C LEU A 53 5.80 10.57 -21.73
N GLY A 54 6.42 9.59 -21.06
CA GLY A 54 7.53 9.83 -20.14
C GLY A 54 7.12 10.56 -18.87
N ALA A 55 5.83 10.51 -18.49
CA ALA A 55 5.33 11.18 -17.30
C ALA A 55 5.93 10.56 -16.04
N ARG A 56 6.26 11.42 -15.07
CA ARG A 56 6.72 10.98 -13.75
C ARG A 56 5.51 10.65 -12.90
N ILE A 57 5.38 9.37 -12.55
CA ILE A 57 4.26 8.91 -11.75
C ILE A 57 4.78 8.52 -10.37
N PRO A 58 4.14 9.01 -9.29
CA PRO A 58 4.55 8.60 -7.95
C PRO A 58 4.31 7.10 -7.75
N LYS A 59 5.29 6.42 -7.17
CA LYS A 59 5.18 4.99 -6.84
C LYS A 59 4.22 4.77 -5.69
N GLY A 60 4.12 5.76 -4.79
CA GLY A 60 3.25 5.69 -3.64
C GLY A 60 2.90 7.07 -3.09
N VAL A 61 1.85 7.10 -2.30
CA VAL A 61 1.36 8.29 -1.62
C VAL A 61 1.15 7.96 -0.15
N LEU A 62 1.58 8.85 0.72
CA LEU A 62 1.40 8.70 2.15
C LEU A 62 0.25 9.59 2.62
N LEU A 63 -0.77 8.95 3.21
CA LEU A 63 -1.91 9.63 3.82
C LEU A 63 -1.64 9.78 5.32
N VAL A 64 -1.49 11.02 5.77
CA VAL A 64 -1.15 11.32 7.17
C VAL A 64 -2.35 11.95 7.86
N GLY A 65 -2.65 11.48 9.06
CA GLY A 65 -3.71 12.04 9.88
C GLY A 65 -4.10 11.13 11.02
N PRO A 66 -4.84 11.67 12.02
CA PRO A 66 -5.30 10.85 13.14
C PRO A 66 -6.28 9.76 12.71
N PRO A 67 -6.45 8.71 13.52
CA PRO A 67 -7.44 7.67 13.24
C PRO A 67 -8.84 8.28 13.10
N GLY A 68 -9.64 7.70 12.21
CA GLY A 68 -11.03 8.14 12.00
C GLY A 68 -11.19 9.36 11.10
N THR A 69 -10.14 9.83 10.44
CA THR A 69 -10.20 10.97 9.52
C THR A 69 -10.61 10.60 8.09
N GLY A 70 -10.92 9.34 7.85
CA GLY A 70 -11.38 8.88 6.53
C GLY A 70 -10.30 8.51 5.54
N LYS A 71 -9.08 8.23 5.98
CA LYS A 71 -7.97 7.82 5.11
C LYS A 71 -8.28 6.56 4.30
N THR A 72 -8.86 5.56 4.97
CA THR A 72 -9.27 4.31 4.31
C THR A 72 -10.34 4.56 3.26
N LEU A 73 -11.32 5.37 3.60
CA LEU A 73 -12.41 5.72 2.68
C LEU A 73 -11.88 6.47 1.47
N LEU A 74 -10.94 7.39 1.68
CA LEU A 74 -10.31 8.14 0.60
C LEU A 74 -9.53 7.21 -0.34
N ALA A 75 -8.78 6.25 0.20
CA ALA A 75 -8.05 5.27 -0.59
C ALA A 75 -9.01 4.39 -1.43
N LYS A 76 -10.11 3.94 -0.83
CA LYS A 76 -11.15 3.21 -1.55
C LYS A 76 -11.77 4.04 -2.66
N ALA A 77 -11.98 5.34 -2.41
CA ALA A 77 -12.54 6.25 -3.39
C ALA A 77 -11.64 6.40 -4.61
N VAL A 78 -10.32 6.47 -4.41
CA VAL A 78 -9.36 6.51 -5.52
C VAL A 78 -9.50 5.27 -6.39
N ALA A 79 -9.57 4.09 -5.78
CA ALA A 79 -9.75 2.85 -6.51
C ALA A 79 -11.09 2.81 -7.26
N GLY A 80 -12.16 3.28 -6.61
CA GLY A 80 -13.50 3.35 -7.22
C GLY A 80 -13.56 4.31 -8.39
N GLU A 81 -12.97 5.51 -8.26
CA GLU A 81 -12.91 6.47 -9.36
C GLU A 81 -12.12 5.94 -10.55
N ALA A 82 -11.02 5.24 -10.28
CA ALA A 82 -10.18 4.68 -11.32
C ALA A 82 -10.74 3.38 -11.92
N GLY A 83 -11.64 2.71 -11.22
CA GLY A 83 -12.19 1.43 -11.63
C GLY A 83 -11.19 0.28 -11.56
N VAL A 84 -10.26 0.32 -10.60
CA VAL A 84 -9.19 -0.66 -10.47
C VAL A 84 -9.34 -1.51 -9.21
N LYS A 85 -8.59 -2.60 -9.14
CA LYS A 85 -8.57 -3.49 -7.97
C LYS A 85 -7.96 -2.77 -6.77
N PHE A 86 -8.50 -3.08 -5.60
CA PHE A 86 -8.06 -2.52 -4.33
C PHE A 86 -7.66 -3.65 -3.40
N LEU A 87 -6.36 -3.71 -3.08
CA LEU A 87 -5.80 -4.69 -2.16
C LEU A 87 -5.45 -3.98 -0.85
N SER A 88 -6.12 -4.34 0.22
CA SER A 88 -5.96 -3.69 1.52
C SER A 88 -5.34 -4.64 2.54
N ILE A 89 -4.37 -4.13 3.28
CA ILE A 89 -3.72 -4.86 4.36
C ILE A 89 -3.33 -3.87 5.46
N SER A 90 -3.24 -4.35 6.69
CA SER A 90 -2.70 -3.55 7.79
C SER A 90 -1.20 -3.82 7.96
N GLY A 91 -0.42 -2.79 8.28
CA GLY A 91 1.01 -2.94 8.58
C GLY A 91 1.27 -3.94 9.71
N SER A 92 0.35 -4.02 10.67
CA SER A 92 0.46 -4.99 11.76
C SER A 92 0.42 -6.45 11.29
N ASP A 93 -0.19 -6.72 10.14
CA ASP A 93 -0.25 -8.08 9.57
C ASP A 93 1.11 -8.56 9.06
N PHE A 94 2.06 -7.64 8.87
CA PHE A 94 3.42 -7.99 8.45
C PHE A 94 4.33 -8.29 9.63
N VAL A 95 3.93 -7.93 10.84
CA VAL A 95 4.75 -8.11 12.05
C VAL A 95 4.37 -9.44 12.70
N GLU A 96 5.19 -10.46 12.45
CA GLU A 96 4.98 -11.81 12.96
C GLU A 96 6.20 -12.30 13.74
N MET A 97 5.97 -13.25 14.63
CA MET A 97 7.03 -13.83 15.45
C MET A 97 8.01 -14.71 14.67
N TYR A 98 7.59 -15.23 13.53
CA TYR A 98 8.39 -16.14 12.71
C TYR A 98 9.26 -15.39 11.72
N VAL A 99 10.54 -15.73 11.66
CA VAL A 99 11.51 -15.10 10.77
C VAL A 99 11.08 -15.26 9.31
N GLY A 100 11.08 -14.17 8.57
CA GLY A 100 10.81 -14.15 7.13
C GLY A 100 9.33 -14.16 6.74
N VAL A 101 8.40 -14.35 7.68
CA VAL A 101 6.96 -14.37 7.36
C VAL A 101 6.48 -13.00 6.90
N GLY A 102 6.89 -11.93 7.56
CA GLY A 102 6.53 -10.57 7.15
C GLY A 102 7.05 -10.24 5.75
N ALA A 103 8.31 -10.55 5.46
CA ALA A 103 8.90 -10.33 4.15
C ALA A 103 8.19 -11.15 3.06
N SER A 104 7.83 -12.40 3.37
CA SER A 104 7.09 -13.25 2.45
C SER A 104 5.70 -12.69 2.13
N ARG A 105 5.02 -12.13 3.14
CA ARG A 105 3.72 -11.48 2.95
C ARG A 105 3.82 -10.24 2.08
N VAL A 106 4.88 -9.47 2.23
CA VAL A 106 5.15 -8.31 1.37
C VAL A 106 5.31 -8.75 -0.09
N ARG A 107 6.14 -9.77 -0.34
CA ARG A 107 6.34 -10.31 -1.70
C ARG A 107 5.03 -10.80 -2.31
N ASP A 108 4.23 -11.54 -1.53
CA ASP A 108 2.95 -12.07 -1.99
C ASP A 108 1.96 -10.94 -2.34
N LEU A 109 1.89 -9.90 -1.51
CA LEU A 109 1.04 -8.75 -1.73
C LEU A 109 1.35 -8.07 -3.06
N PHE A 110 2.64 -7.77 -3.31
CA PHE A 110 3.05 -7.13 -4.57
C PHE A 110 2.85 -8.04 -5.78
N HIS A 111 3.05 -9.34 -5.60
CA HIS A 111 2.76 -10.32 -6.66
C HIS A 111 1.28 -10.32 -7.04
N GLN A 112 0.39 -10.35 -6.05
CA GLN A 112 -1.06 -10.27 -6.28
C GLN A 112 -1.44 -8.97 -7.00
N ALA A 113 -0.85 -7.84 -6.60
CA ALA A 113 -1.13 -6.55 -7.22
C ALA A 113 -0.71 -6.53 -8.69
N LYS A 114 0.46 -7.08 -8.99
CA LYS A 114 0.95 -7.17 -10.38
C LYS A 114 0.06 -8.04 -11.26
N GLN A 115 -0.46 -9.14 -10.70
CA GLN A 115 -1.38 -10.02 -11.42
C GLN A 115 -2.73 -9.36 -11.69
N ASN A 116 -3.12 -8.38 -10.87
CA ASN A 116 -4.40 -7.70 -10.97
C ASN A 116 -4.25 -6.24 -11.45
N SER A 117 -3.11 -5.90 -12.06
CA SER A 117 -2.87 -4.53 -12.52
C SER A 117 -3.86 -4.11 -13.64
N PRO A 118 -4.27 -2.85 -13.70
CA PRO A 118 -3.95 -1.79 -12.74
C PRO A 118 -4.61 -2.01 -11.38
N ALA A 119 -3.89 -1.69 -10.32
CA ALA A 119 -4.34 -1.96 -8.96
C ALA A 119 -3.79 -0.94 -7.97
N ILE A 120 -4.48 -0.80 -6.83
CA ILE A 120 -3.98 -0.04 -5.69
C ILE A 120 -3.68 -1.02 -4.54
N ILE A 121 -2.50 -0.89 -3.97
CA ILE A 121 -2.18 -1.49 -2.68
C ILE A 121 -2.39 -0.43 -1.61
N PHE A 122 -3.25 -0.71 -0.63
CA PHE A 122 -3.44 0.16 0.52
C PHE A 122 -2.89 -0.51 1.77
N ILE A 123 -1.93 0.15 2.40
CA ILE A 123 -1.31 -0.34 3.65
C ILE A 123 -1.68 0.62 4.76
N ASP A 124 -2.63 0.20 5.60
CA ASP A 124 -2.99 0.96 6.79
C ASP A 124 -1.95 0.71 7.89
N GLU A 125 -1.80 1.68 8.79
CA GLU A 125 -0.84 1.60 9.90
C GLU A 125 0.56 1.20 9.43
N ILE A 126 1.06 1.88 8.39
CA ILE A 126 2.39 1.59 7.83
C ILE A 126 3.50 1.75 8.87
N ASP A 127 3.29 2.57 9.90
CA ASP A 127 4.23 2.78 10.99
C ASP A 127 4.51 1.50 11.80
N ALA A 128 3.65 0.49 11.72
CA ALA A 128 3.91 -0.80 12.38
C ALA A 128 5.16 -1.50 11.82
N VAL A 129 5.48 -1.33 10.53
CA VAL A 129 6.67 -1.88 9.89
C VAL A 129 7.67 -0.81 9.46
N GLY A 130 7.19 0.41 9.26
CA GLY A 130 7.99 1.52 8.70
C GLY A 130 8.70 2.37 9.73
N ARG A 131 8.82 1.94 10.98
CA ARG A 131 9.52 2.71 12.02
C ARG A 131 10.99 2.87 11.69
N GLN A 132 11.54 4.03 12.11
CA GLN A 132 12.96 4.30 11.98
C GLN A 132 13.77 3.15 12.57
N ARG A 133 14.80 2.72 11.80
CA ARG A 133 15.76 1.74 12.25
C ARG A 133 16.63 2.40 13.32
N GLY A 134 16.50 1.93 14.55
CA GLY A 134 17.25 2.45 15.68
C GLY A 134 18.18 1.40 16.26
N SER A 135 19.03 1.81 17.19
CA SER A 135 19.92 0.97 17.97
C SER A 135 19.16 0.16 19.03
N GLY A 136 18.04 -0.46 18.63
CA GLY A 136 17.22 -1.22 19.56
C GLY A 136 17.87 -2.54 19.94
N LEU A 137 17.88 -2.82 21.23
CA LEU A 137 18.37 -4.06 21.81
C LEU A 137 17.20 -5.04 21.95
N GLY A 138 16.81 -5.71 20.86
CA GLY A 138 15.74 -6.69 20.97
C GLY A 138 15.51 -7.49 19.71
N GLY A 139 15.24 -8.79 19.85
CA GLY A 139 15.06 -9.73 18.76
C GLY A 139 13.88 -9.46 17.84
N GLY A 140 12.90 -8.63 18.25
CA GLY A 140 11.79 -8.24 17.42
C GLY A 140 12.12 -7.22 16.34
N HIS A 141 13.28 -6.56 16.44
CA HIS A 141 13.72 -5.56 15.49
C HIS A 141 14.20 -6.15 14.17
N ASP A 142 14.84 -7.31 14.19
CA ASP A 142 15.40 -7.96 13.01
C ASP A 142 14.30 -8.33 12.01
N GLU A 143 13.19 -8.85 12.48
CA GLU A 143 12.09 -9.24 11.62
C GLU A 143 11.37 -8.02 11.03
N ARG A 144 11.16 -6.99 11.84
CA ARG A 144 10.59 -5.72 11.37
C ARG A 144 11.49 -5.08 10.33
N GLU A 145 12.81 -5.07 10.55
CA GLU A 145 13.78 -4.55 9.59
C GLU A 145 13.79 -5.35 8.29
N GLN A 146 13.71 -6.67 8.36
CA GLN A 146 13.61 -7.52 7.17
C GLN A 146 12.35 -7.21 6.37
N THR A 147 11.23 -7.02 7.04
CA THR A 147 9.96 -6.68 6.42
C THR A 147 10.02 -5.31 5.77
N LEU A 148 10.56 -4.32 6.46
CA LEU A 148 10.76 -2.97 5.93
C LEU A 148 11.69 -3.00 4.70
N ASN A 149 12.80 -3.72 4.79
CA ASN A 149 13.73 -3.85 3.68
C ASN A 149 13.07 -4.51 2.46
N GLN A 150 12.26 -5.54 2.68
CA GLN A 150 11.52 -6.18 1.58
C GLN A 150 10.51 -5.22 0.96
N LEU A 151 9.83 -4.42 1.79
CA LEU A 151 8.90 -3.40 1.29
C LEU A 151 9.63 -2.38 0.41
N LEU A 152 10.79 -1.90 0.85
CA LEU A 152 11.61 -0.96 0.09
C LEU A 152 12.11 -1.57 -1.23
N VAL A 153 12.54 -2.84 -1.18
CA VAL A 153 12.97 -3.57 -2.40
C VAL A 153 11.82 -3.68 -3.40
N GLU A 154 10.63 -4.05 -2.95
CA GLU A 154 9.47 -4.16 -3.83
C GLU A 154 9.06 -2.79 -4.39
N MET A 155 9.11 -1.74 -3.56
CA MET A 155 8.82 -0.38 -4.00
C MET A 155 9.83 0.13 -5.03
N ASP A 156 11.12 -0.17 -4.85
CA ASP A 156 12.18 0.24 -5.77
C ASP A 156 12.16 -0.57 -7.06
N GLY A 157 11.92 -1.86 -6.96
CA GLY A 157 11.80 -2.75 -8.11
C GLY A 157 10.48 -2.61 -8.84
N PHE A 158 9.62 -1.79 -8.32
CA PHE A 158 8.28 -1.55 -8.79
C PHE A 158 8.31 -0.52 -9.92
N ALA A 159 8.34 -1.02 -11.11
CA ALA A 159 8.32 -0.12 -12.26
C ALA A 159 6.92 0.49 -12.41
N ALA A 160 6.86 1.80 -12.60
CA ALA A 160 5.61 2.52 -12.87
C ALA A 160 4.83 1.91 -14.04
N ASN A 161 5.54 1.21 -14.95
CA ASN A 161 4.94 0.54 -16.10
C ASN A 161 4.07 -0.68 -15.74
N GLN A 162 3.99 -1.06 -14.47
CA GLN A 162 3.16 -2.19 -14.04
C GLN A 162 1.75 -1.77 -13.62
N GLY A 163 1.47 -0.46 -13.61
CA GLY A 163 0.13 0.04 -13.31
C GLY A 163 -0.34 -0.21 -11.88
N VAL A 164 0.58 -0.22 -10.93
CA VAL A 164 0.24 -0.39 -9.52
C VAL A 164 0.73 0.83 -8.73
N VAL A 165 -0.10 1.32 -7.82
CA VAL A 165 0.24 2.44 -6.94
C VAL A 165 0.02 2.00 -5.49
N VAL A 166 0.93 2.37 -4.62
CA VAL A 166 0.82 2.09 -3.18
C VAL A 166 0.31 3.34 -2.48
N LEU A 167 -0.77 3.19 -1.74
CA LEU A 167 -1.26 4.19 -0.81
C LEU A 167 -1.02 3.66 0.60
N ALA A 168 -0.36 4.43 1.43
CA ALA A 168 -0.09 4.04 2.81
C ALA A 168 -0.69 5.08 3.76
N ALA A 169 -1.16 4.64 4.90
CA ALA A 169 -1.74 5.52 5.90
C ALA A 169 -1.00 5.41 7.23
N THR A 170 -0.81 6.54 7.89
CA THR A 170 -0.23 6.58 9.23
C THR A 170 -0.77 7.77 10.01
N ASN A 171 -0.83 7.63 11.33
CA ASN A 171 -1.04 8.76 12.24
C ASN A 171 0.29 9.24 12.87
N ARG A 172 1.41 8.58 12.56
CA ARG A 172 2.71 8.81 13.20
C ARG A 172 3.84 8.95 12.18
N VAL A 173 3.75 10.01 11.34
CA VAL A 173 4.79 10.28 10.34
C VAL A 173 6.17 10.56 10.96
N ASP A 174 6.18 11.03 12.22
CA ASP A 174 7.40 11.37 12.96
C ASP A 174 8.31 10.16 13.23
N ILE A 175 7.75 8.96 13.30
CA ILE A 175 8.50 7.74 13.60
C ILE A 175 8.85 6.91 12.37
N LEU A 176 8.41 7.32 11.19
CA LEU A 176 8.68 6.57 9.96
C LEU A 176 10.15 6.67 9.55
N ASP A 177 10.68 5.57 9.01
CA ASP A 177 12.02 5.57 8.43
C ASP A 177 12.05 6.49 7.21
N PRO A 178 13.05 7.39 7.12
CA PRO A 178 13.13 8.32 5.97
C PRO A 178 13.22 7.63 4.61
N ALA A 179 13.71 6.39 4.55
CA ALA A 179 13.80 5.64 3.30
C ALA A 179 12.42 5.29 2.73
N LEU A 180 11.43 5.21 3.60
CA LEU A 180 10.07 4.88 3.19
C LEU A 180 9.36 6.09 2.57
#